data_6b47cd94d5369a6dbf41b9e2b9c87f9c
#
_entry.id   6b47cd94d5369a6dbf41b9e2b9c87f9c
#
_cell.length_a   1.000
_cell.length_b   1.000
_cell.length_c   1.000
_cell.angle_alpha   90.00
_cell.angle_beta   90.00
_cell.angle_gamma   90.00
#
_symmetry.space_group_name_H-M   'P 1'
#
loop_
_entity.id
_entity.type
_entity.pdbx_description
1 polymer ?
#
loop_
_entity_poly.entity_id
_entity_poly.type
_entity_poly.pdbx_seq_one_letter_code
_entity_poly.pdbx_strand_id
1 'polypeptide(L)'
;MDSFLATIAESPLHLLLGVASFLLVTFYSLFALLHLIAPKPRAVLPSEKTYITTTPNGYENVRRQLPCWQDRWLAERRQSGHQEPNNNYNAVFVPDTGAIEPAEVLVSVVFPAFNEEDRILPTLEEAVHYLDETYGRNTHLKPDSGAKKPGSRPSTPRRHLHAQNAPREDLSGYEIIIVNDSSNDRTVDVALQFSRAHGLHDILRVVTLEENRGKGGSVTHGLRHVRGSYALFADADGASKFSDLGKLIEGCEEVVDGAYRGVAIGSRAHLVGSEAVVKRSALRNFLMRSFHLILTILTPPATSRIRDTQCGFKLFSRAALPHIVPYMHAEGWIFDIEMLMLAESAPAVPVLGFNGAVIGSSPGIKVAEVPIDWHEVSGSKLNVIQDSIKMALGLAVLRASWMMGVYRRRLT
;
A
#
# COMPACT_ATOMS: atom_id res chain seq x y z
N MET A 1 14.57 -55.19 -2.96
CA MET A 1 14.67 -53.85 -3.59
C MET A 1 14.90 -53.95 -5.09
N ASP A 2 15.73 -54.89 -5.54
CA ASP A 2 16.06 -55.06 -6.95
C ASP A 2 14.91 -55.59 -7.82
N SER A 3 14.06 -56.49 -7.30
CA SER A 3 12.88 -56.97 -8.03
C SER A 3 11.79 -55.90 -8.24
N PHE A 4 11.67 -54.94 -7.31
CA PHE A 4 10.73 -53.84 -7.42
C PHE A 4 11.16 -52.81 -8.48
N LEU A 5 12.48 -52.54 -8.55
CA LEU A 5 13.07 -51.67 -9.58
C LEU A 5 13.00 -52.31 -10.98
N ALA A 6 13.17 -53.64 -11.09
CA ALA A 6 13.03 -54.35 -12.35
C ALA A 6 11.58 -54.29 -12.89
N THR A 7 10.59 -54.48 -12.04
CA THR A 7 9.17 -54.41 -12.44
C THR A 7 8.75 -53.01 -12.91
N ILE A 8 9.34 -51.93 -12.38
CA ILE A 8 9.11 -50.56 -12.84
C ILE A 8 9.73 -50.34 -14.23
N ALA A 9 10.86 -50.94 -14.53
CA ALA A 9 11.55 -50.79 -15.81
C ALA A 9 10.81 -51.48 -16.98
N GLU A 10 10.03 -52.54 -16.70
CA GLU A 10 9.28 -53.29 -17.71
C GLU A 10 7.94 -52.67 -18.14
N SER A 11 7.44 -51.67 -17.40
CA SER A 11 6.16 -51.01 -17.74
C SER A 11 6.28 -49.52 -17.67
N PRO A 12 6.35 -48.79 -18.79
CA PRO A 12 6.41 -47.34 -18.82
C PRO A 12 5.20 -46.66 -18.12
N LEU A 13 4.07 -47.34 -18.06
CA LEU A 13 2.88 -46.88 -17.38
C LEU A 13 3.07 -46.81 -15.85
N HIS A 14 3.67 -47.82 -15.24
CA HIS A 14 3.95 -47.84 -13.79
C HIS A 14 4.99 -46.78 -13.40
N LEU A 15 5.97 -46.53 -14.26
CA LEU A 15 6.94 -45.44 -14.06
C LEU A 15 6.26 -44.09 -14.09
N LEU A 16 5.39 -43.84 -15.09
CA LEU A 16 4.61 -42.60 -15.21
C LEU A 16 3.69 -42.38 -14.02
N LEU A 17 2.97 -43.43 -13.58
CA LEU A 17 2.13 -43.38 -12.39
C LEU A 17 2.92 -43.11 -11.12
N GLY A 18 4.10 -43.72 -10.98
CA GLY A 18 5.01 -43.49 -9.84
C GLY A 18 5.51 -42.04 -9.78
N VAL A 19 5.97 -41.51 -10.92
CA VAL A 19 6.40 -40.11 -11.04
C VAL A 19 5.22 -39.13 -10.77
N ALA A 20 4.06 -39.41 -11.35
CA ALA A 20 2.87 -38.59 -11.12
C ALA A 20 2.46 -38.57 -9.64
N SER A 21 2.46 -39.74 -8.97
CA SER A 21 2.14 -39.88 -7.55
C SER A 21 3.17 -39.12 -6.68
N PHE A 22 4.45 -39.24 -6.99
CA PHE A 22 5.51 -38.53 -6.29
C PHE A 22 5.35 -37.01 -6.43
N LEU A 23 5.14 -36.51 -7.64
CA LEU A 23 4.90 -35.08 -7.88
C LEU A 23 3.68 -34.57 -7.13
N LEU A 24 2.60 -35.35 -7.10
CA LEU A 24 1.36 -35.03 -6.42
C LEU A 24 1.55 -34.96 -4.91
N VAL A 25 2.21 -35.95 -4.32
CA VAL A 25 2.55 -35.94 -2.87
C VAL A 25 3.46 -34.76 -2.53
N THR A 26 4.49 -34.50 -3.36
CA THR A 26 5.39 -33.36 -3.16
C THR A 26 4.64 -32.04 -3.23
N PHE A 27 3.74 -31.88 -4.22
CA PHE A 27 2.90 -30.69 -4.34
C PHE A 27 2.02 -30.48 -3.11
N TYR A 28 1.29 -31.50 -2.67
CA TYR A 28 0.41 -31.36 -1.49
C TYR A 28 1.20 -31.16 -0.20
N SER A 29 2.37 -31.77 -0.06
CA SER A 29 3.25 -31.56 1.10
C SER A 29 3.76 -30.12 1.14
N LEU A 30 4.20 -29.57 0.00
CA LEU A 30 4.63 -28.19 -0.10
C LEU A 30 3.46 -27.21 0.12
N PHE A 31 2.28 -27.50 -0.43
CA PHE A 31 1.08 -26.71 -0.22
C PHE A 31 0.67 -26.67 1.27
N ALA A 32 0.70 -27.83 1.96
CA ALA A 32 0.42 -27.89 3.39
C ALA A 32 1.47 -27.11 4.20
N LEU A 33 2.75 -27.27 3.86
CA LEU A 33 3.84 -26.52 4.51
C LEU A 33 3.64 -25.00 4.33
N LEU A 34 3.34 -24.55 3.12
CA LEU A 34 3.08 -23.12 2.88
C LEU A 34 1.88 -22.60 3.67
N HIS A 35 0.81 -23.38 3.86
CA HIS A 35 -0.32 -23.02 4.71
C HIS A 35 0.06 -22.81 6.18
N LEU A 36 1.10 -23.47 6.65
CA LEU A 36 1.61 -23.35 8.02
C LEU A 36 2.53 -22.14 8.19
N ILE A 37 3.43 -21.91 7.21
CA ILE A 37 4.48 -20.89 7.33
C ILE A 37 4.11 -19.54 6.69
N ALA A 38 3.14 -19.52 5.76
CA ALA A 38 2.75 -18.29 5.08
C ALA A 38 2.14 -17.28 6.07
N PRO A 39 2.62 -16.03 6.08
CA PRO A 39 2.09 -15.00 6.94
C PRO A 39 0.58 -14.84 6.76
N LYS A 40 -0.13 -14.70 7.87
CA LYS A 40 -1.56 -14.36 7.88
C LYS A 40 -1.72 -13.03 8.60
N PRO A 41 -2.43 -12.06 8.00
CA PRO A 41 -2.64 -10.79 8.66
C PRO A 41 -3.41 -11.01 9.96
N ARG A 42 -2.97 -10.34 11.01
CA ARG A 42 -3.65 -10.41 12.30
C ARG A 42 -4.99 -9.69 12.23
N ALA A 43 -5.99 -10.22 12.95
CA ALA A 43 -7.28 -9.56 13.04
C ALA A 43 -7.14 -8.19 13.72
N VAL A 44 -7.92 -7.22 13.27
CA VAL A 44 -7.95 -5.89 13.86
C VAL A 44 -8.78 -5.93 15.13
N LEU A 45 -8.20 -5.50 16.23
CA LEU A 45 -8.88 -5.44 17.52
C LEU A 45 -9.84 -4.23 17.61
N PRO A 46 -10.89 -4.28 18.43
CA PRO A 46 -11.82 -3.16 18.58
C PRO A 46 -11.16 -1.86 19.05
N SER A 47 -10.14 -1.92 19.91
CA SER A 47 -9.35 -0.79 20.38
C SER A 47 -8.57 -0.10 19.24
N GLU A 48 -8.07 -0.88 18.29
CA GLU A 48 -7.34 -0.40 17.10
C GLU A 48 -8.26 0.29 16.07
N LYS A 49 -9.58 0.19 16.23
CA LYS A 49 -10.59 0.92 15.43
C LYS A 49 -10.95 2.28 16.02
N THR A 50 -10.15 2.78 16.95
CA THR A 50 -10.29 4.12 17.55
C THR A 50 -9.03 4.93 17.34
N TYR A 51 -9.17 6.25 17.33
CA TYR A 51 -8.04 7.16 17.30
C TYR A 51 -8.12 8.18 18.43
N ILE A 52 -6.98 8.75 18.78
CA ILE A 52 -6.86 9.85 19.72
C ILE A 52 -6.52 11.10 18.92
N THR A 53 -7.17 12.22 19.24
CA THR A 53 -6.87 13.54 18.70
C THR A 53 -7.03 14.61 19.76
N THR A 54 -6.64 15.83 19.45
CA THR A 54 -6.74 17.00 20.31
C THR A 54 -8.03 17.78 20.04
N THR A 55 -8.41 18.67 20.97
CA THR A 55 -9.58 19.54 20.82
C THR A 55 -9.19 21.01 20.97
N PRO A 56 -9.93 21.95 20.30
CA PRO A 56 -9.60 23.39 20.34
C PRO A 56 -9.67 23.98 21.75
N ASN A 57 -10.59 23.51 22.58
CA ASN A 57 -10.96 24.13 23.85
C ASN A 57 -10.52 23.34 25.08
N GLY A 58 -9.72 22.26 24.89
CA GLY A 58 -9.35 21.35 25.98
C GLY A 58 -7.89 20.97 26.00
N TYR A 59 -7.40 20.73 27.21
CA TYR A 59 -6.08 20.10 27.43
C TYR A 59 -6.17 18.57 27.30
N GLU A 60 -7.40 18.03 27.29
CA GLU A 60 -7.64 16.60 27.21
C GLU A 60 -7.68 16.11 25.75
N ASN A 61 -7.12 14.93 25.56
CA ASN A 61 -7.21 14.23 24.29
C ASN A 61 -8.53 13.47 24.20
N VAL A 62 -9.15 13.46 23.04
CA VAL A 62 -10.42 12.78 22.81
C VAL A 62 -10.21 11.52 21.99
N ARG A 63 -10.81 10.42 22.45
CA ARG A 63 -10.85 9.15 21.70
C ARG A 63 -12.14 9.10 20.88
N ARG A 64 -12.01 8.77 19.59
CA ARG A 64 -13.13 8.68 18.63
C ARG A 64 -13.04 7.39 17.81
N GLN A 65 -14.16 6.98 17.22
CA GLN A 65 -14.20 5.88 16.26
C GLN A 65 -13.46 6.27 14.98
N LEU A 66 -12.61 5.38 14.50
CA LEU A 66 -11.85 5.55 13.27
C LEU A 66 -12.69 5.04 12.09
N PRO A 67 -13.09 5.90 11.14
CA PRO A 67 -13.79 5.46 9.94
C PRO A 67 -12.95 4.45 9.16
N CYS A 68 -13.57 3.37 8.68
CA CYS A 68 -12.88 2.33 7.91
C CYS A 68 -13.62 2.08 6.59
N TRP A 69 -13.06 2.57 5.48
CA TRP A 69 -13.62 2.33 4.15
C TRP A 69 -13.61 0.84 3.80
N GLN A 70 -12.60 0.10 4.25
CA GLN A 70 -12.49 -1.33 3.93
C GLN A 70 -13.58 -2.16 4.61
N ASP A 71 -13.91 -1.88 5.87
CA ASP A 71 -14.95 -2.62 6.59
C ASP A 71 -16.32 -2.38 5.93
N ARG A 72 -16.63 -1.14 5.50
CA ARG A 72 -17.85 -0.79 4.78
C ARG A 72 -17.92 -1.45 3.41
N TRP A 73 -16.85 -1.35 2.63
CA TRP A 73 -16.72 -1.97 1.33
C TRP A 73 -16.89 -3.49 1.38
N LEU A 74 -16.31 -4.17 2.40
CA LEU A 74 -16.50 -5.60 2.63
C LEU A 74 -17.94 -5.93 3.00
N ALA A 75 -18.60 -5.12 3.83
CA ALA A 75 -20.00 -5.31 4.22
C ALA A 75 -20.94 -5.19 3.01
N GLU A 76 -20.75 -4.19 2.16
CA GLU A 76 -21.54 -3.99 0.94
C GLU A 76 -21.41 -5.18 -0.03
N ARG A 77 -20.20 -5.72 -0.20
CA ARG A 77 -19.96 -6.89 -1.05
C ARG A 77 -20.61 -8.15 -0.52
N ARG A 78 -20.58 -8.37 0.79
CA ARG A 78 -21.29 -9.51 1.39
C ARG A 78 -22.79 -9.41 1.16
N GLN A 79 -23.36 -8.22 1.27
CA GLN A 79 -24.78 -7.99 0.99
C GLN A 79 -25.13 -8.23 -0.48
N SER A 80 -24.30 -7.73 -1.40
CA SER A 80 -24.49 -7.90 -2.84
C SER A 80 -24.35 -9.36 -3.29
N GLY A 81 -23.43 -10.12 -2.68
CA GLY A 81 -23.23 -11.54 -2.96
C GLY A 81 -24.37 -12.46 -2.50
N HIS A 82 -25.25 -11.98 -1.62
CA HIS A 82 -26.45 -12.71 -1.16
C HIS A 82 -27.71 -12.38 -1.97
N GLN A 83 -27.66 -11.40 -2.89
CA GLN A 83 -28.74 -11.18 -3.85
C GLN A 83 -28.62 -12.27 -4.93
N GLU A 84 -29.60 -13.17 -4.99
CA GLU A 84 -29.74 -14.14 -6.09
C GLU A 84 -29.63 -13.42 -7.42
N PRO A 85 -28.91 -13.99 -8.41
CA PRO A 85 -28.83 -13.39 -9.73
C PRO A 85 -30.27 -13.28 -10.26
N ASN A 86 -30.75 -12.04 -10.34
CA ASN A 86 -32.03 -11.74 -10.98
C ASN A 86 -31.93 -12.27 -12.39
N ASN A 87 -32.80 -13.24 -12.76
CA ASN A 87 -32.85 -13.96 -14.05
C ASN A 87 -33.10 -13.04 -15.26
N ASN A 88 -32.73 -11.78 -15.21
CA ASN A 88 -32.72 -10.87 -16.32
C ASN A 88 -31.46 -11.11 -17.17
N TYR A 89 -31.59 -11.89 -18.22
CA TYR A 89 -30.57 -12.18 -19.24
C TYR A 89 -29.97 -10.94 -19.94
N ASN A 90 -30.43 -9.73 -19.59
CA ASN A 90 -29.95 -8.44 -20.07
C ASN A 90 -29.17 -7.64 -19.00
N ALA A 91 -28.86 -8.22 -17.85
CA ALA A 91 -27.98 -7.56 -16.89
C ALA A 91 -26.58 -7.46 -17.50
N VAL A 92 -26.23 -6.28 -17.96
CA VAL A 92 -24.86 -5.95 -18.35
C VAL A 92 -23.98 -6.27 -17.13
N PHE A 93 -23.08 -7.25 -17.27
CA PHE A 93 -22.08 -7.55 -16.24
C PHE A 93 -21.29 -6.26 -15.98
N VAL A 94 -21.63 -5.59 -14.91
CA VAL A 94 -20.83 -4.44 -14.43
C VAL A 94 -19.62 -5.04 -13.73
N PRO A 95 -18.41 -4.92 -14.31
CA PRO A 95 -17.22 -5.41 -13.67
C PRO A 95 -17.11 -4.76 -12.28
N ASP A 96 -16.70 -5.55 -11.29
CA ASP A 96 -16.40 -5.04 -9.97
C ASP A 96 -15.30 -3.98 -10.06
N THR A 97 -15.70 -2.72 -9.98
CA THR A 97 -14.83 -1.57 -10.16
C THR A 97 -13.93 -1.31 -8.98
N GLY A 98 -14.11 -2.02 -7.85
CA GLY A 98 -13.45 -1.70 -6.60
C GLY A 98 -13.83 -0.32 -6.04
N ALA A 99 -14.96 0.25 -6.49
CA ALA A 99 -15.39 1.56 -6.03
C ALA A 99 -15.62 1.54 -4.52
N ILE A 100 -15.08 2.56 -3.86
CA ILE A 100 -15.27 2.85 -2.44
C ILE A 100 -15.89 4.24 -2.30
N GLU A 101 -16.28 4.61 -1.09
CA GLU A 101 -16.88 5.90 -0.81
C GLU A 101 -16.08 7.06 -1.42
N PRO A 102 -16.75 8.16 -1.80
CA PRO A 102 -16.08 9.37 -2.27
C PRO A 102 -15.07 9.91 -1.25
N ALA A 103 -14.00 10.51 -1.75
CA ALA A 103 -13.01 11.15 -0.89
C ALA A 103 -13.60 12.38 -0.19
N GLU A 104 -13.16 12.62 1.06
CA GLU A 104 -13.54 13.77 1.89
C GLU A 104 -12.47 14.86 1.88
N VAL A 105 -11.20 14.49 1.67
CA VAL A 105 -10.03 15.37 1.58
C VAL A 105 -9.19 15.00 0.36
N LEU A 106 -8.31 15.90 -0.06
CA LEU A 106 -7.46 15.62 -1.22
C LEU A 106 -6.37 14.60 -0.89
N VAL A 107 -5.68 14.76 0.23
CA VAL A 107 -4.54 13.92 0.62
C VAL A 107 -4.73 13.34 2.01
N SER A 108 -4.51 12.03 2.14
CA SER A 108 -4.30 11.37 3.44
C SER A 108 -2.84 10.96 3.54
N VAL A 109 -2.20 11.28 4.66
CA VAL A 109 -0.83 10.87 4.96
C VAL A 109 -0.83 9.87 6.10
N VAL A 110 -0.22 8.72 5.90
CA VAL A 110 -0.05 7.66 6.90
C VAL A 110 1.42 7.61 7.32
N PHE A 111 1.69 7.83 8.60
CA PHE A 111 3.00 7.66 9.22
C PHE A 111 3.00 6.42 10.12
N PRO A 112 3.64 5.31 9.71
CA PRO A 112 3.93 4.21 10.63
C PRO A 112 5.01 4.67 11.62
N ALA A 113 4.76 4.54 12.91
CA ALA A 113 5.67 5.01 13.95
C ALA A 113 5.90 3.94 15.03
N PHE A 114 7.16 3.61 15.29
CA PHE A 114 7.57 2.73 16.39
C PHE A 114 8.81 3.29 17.05
N ASN A 115 8.67 3.83 18.26
CA ASN A 115 9.74 4.49 19.03
C ASN A 115 10.42 5.60 18.20
N GLU A 116 9.66 6.62 17.82
CA GLU A 116 10.07 7.73 16.96
C GLU A 116 10.05 9.08 17.68
N GLU A 117 10.08 9.11 19.03
CA GLU A 117 9.96 10.36 19.83
C GLU A 117 10.97 11.43 19.42
N ASP A 118 12.20 11.04 19.03
CA ASP A 118 13.27 11.96 18.66
C ASP A 118 13.22 12.43 17.20
N ARG A 119 12.48 11.71 16.31
CA ARG A 119 12.51 11.92 14.86
C ARG A 119 11.20 12.38 14.26
N ILE A 120 10.07 12.07 14.92
CA ILE A 120 8.75 12.35 14.36
C ILE A 120 8.45 13.85 14.27
N LEU A 121 8.97 14.66 15.21
CA LEU A 121 8.66 16.10 15.28
C LEU A 121 9.12 16.86 14.02
N PRO A 122 10.41 16.81 13.61
CA PRO A 122 10.85 17.48 12.39
C PRO A 122 10.09 17.02 11.15
N THR A 123 9.75 15.72 11.08
CA THR A 123 8.96 15.15 9.97
C THR A 123 7.56 15.75 9.90
N LEU A 124 6.90 15.90 11.06
CA LEU A 124 5.57 16.50 11.14
C LEU A 124 5.60 18.01 10.82
N GLU A 125 6.65 18.73 11.25
CA GLU A 125 6.82 20.14 10.92
C GLU A 125 6.95 20.36 9.42
N GLU A 126 7.82 19.61 8.74
CA GLU A 126 7.99 19.69 7.30
C GLU A 126 6.70 19.30 6.54
N ALA A 127 6.08 18.20 6.97
CA ALA A 127 4.86 17.70 6.34
C ALA A 127 3.70 18.71 6.46
N VAL A 128 3.44 19.22 7.65
CA VAL A 128 2.33 20.16 7.91
C VAL A 128 2.57 21.49 7.21
N HIS A 129 3.79 21.99 7.22
CA HIS A 129 4.14 23.23 6.50
C HIS A 129 3.81 23.09 5.01
N TYR A 130 4.30 22.04 4.36
CA TYR A 130 4.03 21.79 2.94
C TYR A 130 2.53 21.56 2.66
N LEU A 131 1.86 20.77 3.50
CA LEU A 131 0.44 20.45 3.31
C LEU A 131 -0.45 21.68 3.49
N ASP A 132 -0.16 22.54 4.48
CA ASP A 132 -0.89 23.79 4.70
C ASP A 132 -0.73 24.76 3.54
N GLU A 133 0.50 24.93 3.02
CA GLU A 133 0.78 25.84 1.91
C GLU A 133 0.17 25.34 0.59
N THR A 134 0.19 24.03 0.35
CA THR A 134 -0.17 23.47 -0.97
C THR A 134 -1.65 23.12 -1.06
N TYR A 135 -2.22 22.51 -0.01
CA TYR A 135 -3.57 21.93 -0.04
C TYR A 135 -4.55 22.65 0.90
N GLY A 136 -4.03 23.39 1.87
CA GLY A 136 -4.81 24.06 2.90
C GLY A 136 -5.48 23.10 3.87
N ARG A 137 -6.10 23.63 4.91
CA ARG A 137 -6.90 22.86 5.86
C ARG A 137 -8.36 22.89 5.42
N ASN A 138 -8.99 21.73 5.29
CA ASN A 138 -10.41 21.65 5.00
C ASN A 138 -11.19 22.01 6.28
N THR A 139 -11.46 23.29 6.46
CA THR A 139 -12.37 23.77 7.52
C THR A 139 -13.78 23.68 6.99
N HIS A 140 -14.52 22.62 7.32
CA HIS A 140 -15.92 22.40 6.98
C HIS A 140 -16.89 23.47 7.54
N LEU A 141 -16.43 24.68 7.83
CA LEU A 141 -17.20 25.80 8.37
C LEU A 141 -16.83 27.10 7.69
N LYS A 142 -17.03 27.23 6.36
CA LYS A 142 -17.34 28.54 5.76
C LYS A 142 -18.05 28.35 4.43
N PRO A 143 -19.26 28.94 4.27
CA PRO A 143 -19.86 29.12 2.96
C PRO A 143 -19.13 30.26 2.23
N ASP A 144 -18.78 29.96 0.98
CA ASP A 144 -18.57 30.92 -0.10
C ASP A 144 -17.69 32.15 0.14
N SER A 145 -16.43 32.06 -0.24
CA SER A 145 -15.68 33.23 -0.69
C SER A 145 -14.82 32.83 -1.87
N GLY A 146 -15.21 33.30 -3.06
CA GLY A 146 -14.60 33.03 -4.34
C GLY A 146 -13.11 33.44 -4.40
N ALA A 147 -12.22 32.52 -4.15
CA ALA A 147 -10.81 32.66 -4.44
C ALA A 147 -10.48 31.85 -5.70
N LYS A 148 -10.10 32.55 -6.77
CA LYS A 148 -9.59 31.95 -8.01
C LYS A 148 -8.32 31.17 -7.73
N LYS A 149 -8.32 29.86 -8.12
CA LYS A 149 -7.13 29.00 -8.10
C LYS A 149 -6.04 29.50 -9.08
N PRO A 150 -4.75 29.39 -8.72
CA PRO A 150 -3.66 29.57 -9.69
C PRO A 150 -3.66 28.40 -10.69
N GLY A 151 -3.75 28.74 -11.94
CA GLY A 151 -3.39 28.05 -13.16
C GLY A 151 -3.32 26.53 -13.18
N SER A 152 -4.46 25.86 -13.34
CA SER A 152 -4.49 24.47 -13.81
C SER A 152 -4.21 24.43 -15.32
N ARG A 153 -3.20 23.67 -15.74
CA ARG A 153 -3.03 23.31 -17.15
C ARG A 153 -4.27 22.55 -17.62
N PRO A 154 -4.76 22.79 -18.84
CA PRO A 154 -5.89 22.06 -19.37
C PRO A 154 -5.48 20.59 -19.59
N SER A 155 -5.94 19.71 -18.72
CA SER A 155 -5.89 18.27 -18.96
C SER A 155 -6.82 17.95 -20.13
N THR A 156 -6.32 17.25 -21.13
CA THR A 156 -7.13 16.68 -22.22
C THR A 156 -8.25 15.86 -21.60
N PRO A 157 -9.52 16.07 -21.98
CA PRO A 157 -10.63 15.35 -21.40
C PRO A 157 -10.56 13.88 -21.80
N ARG A 158 -9.98 13.04 -20.93
CA ARG A 158 -10.12 11.58 -21.01
C ARG A 158 -11.51 11.23 -20.49
N ARG A 159 -12.40 10.75 -21.37
CA ARG A 159 -13.67 10.16 -20.93
C ARG A 159 -13.37 8.87 -20.19
N HIS A 160 -13.55 8.87 -18.88
CA HIS A 160 -13.35 7.71 -18.03
C HIS A 160 -14.69 7.02 -17.76
N LEU A 161 -14.69 5.68 -17.78
CA LEU A 161 -15.85 4.83 -17.50
C LEU A 161 -16.42 5.06 -16.10
N HIS A 162 -15.58 5.52 -15.17
CA HIS A 162 -15.92 5.64 -13.76
C HIS A 162 -15.57 7.04 -13.25
N ALA A 163 -16.33 8.02 -13.69
CA ALA A 163 -16.24 9.41 -13.20
C ALA A 163 -16.35 9.51 -11.66
N GLN A 164 -16.94 8.49 -11.01
CA GLN A 164 -17.06 8.39 -9.55
C GLN A 164 -15.70 8.24 -8.84
N ASN A 165 -14.70 7.70 -9.50
CA ASN A 165 -13.36 7.50 -8.92
C ASN A 165 -12.40 8.66 -9.23
N ALA A 166 -12.80 9.60 -10.09
CA ALA A 166 -12.00 10.79 -10.36
C ALA A 166 -11.89 11.66 -9.11
N PRO A 167 -10.72 12.23 -8.82
CA PRO A 167 -10.61 13.28 -7.83
C PRO A 167 -11.59 14.41 -8.18
N ARG A 168 -12.39 14.86 -7.22
CA ARG A 168 -13.27 16.01 -7.43
C ARG A 168 -12.41 17.27 -7.51
N GLU A 169 -12.66 18.13 -8.49
CA GLU A 169 -11.91 19.37 -8.72
C GLU A 169 -12.01 20.38 -7.55
N ASP A 170 -13.09 20.29 -6.78
CA ASP A 170 -13.36 21.16 -5.61
C ASP A 170 -12.74 20.63 -4.31
N LEU A 171 -12.13 19.43 -4.35
CA LEU A 171 -11.61 18.80 -3.14
C LEU A 171 -10.27 19.42 -2.72
N SER A 172 -10.19 19.80 -1.46
CA SER A 172 -9.02 20.38 -0.84
C SER A 172 -8.78 19.75 0.55
N GLY A 173 -7.72 20.18 1.21
CA GLY A 173 -7.41 19.75 2.56
C GLY A 173 -6.72 18.39 2.64
N TYR A 174 -6.30 18.07 3.85
CA TYR A 174 -5.54 16.85 4.15
C TYR A 174 -5.90 16.29 5.52
N GLU A 175 -5.48 15.04 5.75
CA GLU A 175 -5.44 14.42 7.08
C GLU A 175 -4.11 13.71 7.28
N ILE A 176 -3.72 13.56 8.54
CA ILE A 176 -2.53 12.82 8.97
C ILE A 176 -2.98 11.71 9.92
N ILE A 177 -2.61 10.47 9.61
CA ILE A 177 -2.86 9.30 10.44
C ILE A 177 -1.52 8.74 10.90
N ILE A 178 -1.20 8.92 12.17
CA ILE A 178 -0.03 8.31 12.80
C ILE A 178 -0.47 6.96 13.33
N VAL A 179 0.13 5.89 12.83
CA VAL A 179 -0.11 4.53 13.31
C VAL A 179 1.03 4.16 14.24
N ASN A 180 0.77 4.29 15.53
CA ASN A 180 1.70 3.89 16.59
C ASN A 180 1.71 2.37 16.73
N ASP A 181 2.82 1.75 16.37
CA ASP A 181 3.03 0.30 16.36
C ASP A 181 3.46 -0.23 17.73
N SER A 182 2.70 0.10 18.78
CA SER A 182 2.99 -0.28 20.17
C SER A 182 4.34 0.28 20.66
N SER A 183 4.57 1.59 20.49
CA SER A 183 5.77 2.27 21.00
C SER A 183 5.82 2.26 22.53
N ASN A 184 7.05 2.17 23.08
CA ASN A 184 7.32 2.20 24.51
C ASN A 184 7.90 3.56 24.97
N ASP A 185 8.10 4.49 24.04
CA ASP A 185 8.59 5.85 24.26
C ASP A 185 7.44 6.87 24.23
N ARG A 186 7.77 8.16 24.14
CA ARG A 186 6.78 9.24 24.09
C ARG A 186 6.33 9.63 22.68
N THR A 187 6.45 8.74 21.69
CA THR A 187 6.05 9.01 20.30
C THR A 187 4.62 9.57 20.22
N VAL A 188 3.66 8.97 20.92
CA VAL A 188 2.25 9.40 20.93
C VAL A 188 2.10 10.78 21.57
N ASP A 189 2.76 11.01 22.69
CA ASP A 189 2.67 12.28 23.41
C ASP A 189 3.25 13.43 22.59
N VAL A 190 4.41 13.23 21.94
CA VAL A 190 5.04 14.19 21.05
C VAL A 190 4.11 14.55 19.90
N ALA A 191 3.51 13.57 19.25
CA ALA A 191 2.57 13.78 18.15
C ALA A 191 1.32 14.56 18.58
N LEU A 192 0.76 14.26 19.75
CA LEU A 192 -0.42 14.97 20.27
C LEU A 192 -0.10 16.37 20.77
N GLN A 193 1.09 16.59 21.35
CA GLN A 193 1.57 17.92 21.70
C GLN A 193 1.75 18.79 20.47
N PHE A 194 2.36 18.24 19.40
CA PHE A 194 2.48 18.90 18.11
C PHE A 194 1.10 19.25 17.52
N SER A 195 0.17 18.30 17.50
CA SER A 195 -1.21 18.52 17.03
C SER A 195 -1.88 19.68 17.77
N ARG A 196 -1.69 19.79 19.07
CA ARG A 196 -2.26 20.87 19.88
C ARG A 196 -1.62 22.22 19.58
N ALA A 197 -0.29 22.26 19.49
CA ALA A 197 0.45 23.48 19.21
C ALA A 197 0.12 24.09 17.85
N HIS A 198 -0.15 23.22 16.85
CA HIS A 198 -0.46 23.64 15.48
C HIS A 198 -1.96 23.65 15.14
N GLY A 199 -2.84 23.40 16.11
CA GLY A 199 -4.29 23.42 15.91
C GLY A 199 -4.78 22.37 14.90
N LEU A 200 -4.17 21.17 14.89
CA LEU A 200 -4.50 20.09 13.95
C LEU A 200 -5.60 19.15 14.47
N HIS A 201 -6.57 19.72 15.14
CA HIS A 201 -7.69 18.99 15.74
C HIS A 201 -8.48 18.22 14.69
N ASP A 202 -8.64 16.90 14.85
CA ASP A 202 -9.22 15.95 13.89
C ASP A 202 -8.50 15.83 12.52
N ILE A 203 -7.54 16.70 12.23
CA ILE A 203 -6.67 16.58 11.06
C ILE A 203 -5.57 15.55 11.36
N LEU A 204 -4.91 15.67 12.53
CA LEU A 204 -3.95 14.69 13.01
C LEU A 204 -4.64 13.71 13.94
N ARG A 205 -4.53 12.44 13.61
CA ARG A 205 -5.14 11.31 14.32
C ARG A 205 -4.08 10.29 14.67
N VAL A 206 -4.04 9.87 15.93
CA VAL A 206 -3.13 8.83 16.40
C VAL A 206 -3.91 7.55 16.66
N VAL A 207 -3.55 6.50 15.97
CA VAL A 207 -4.08 5.13 16.14
C VAL A 207 -3.01 4.31 16.82
N THR A 208 -3.32 3.57 17.87
CA THR A 208 -2.36 2.70 18.56
C THR A 208 -2.75 1.24 18.35
N LEU A 209 -1.80 0.46 17.85
CA LEU A 209 -1.90 -0.99 17.75
C LEU A 209 -1.57 -1.61 19.12
N GLU A 210 -2.31 -2.64 19.51
CA GLU A 210 -2.11 -3.33 20.80
C GLU A 210 -0.76 -4.05 20.86
N GLU A 211 -0.33 -4.61 19.73
CA GLU A 211 0.93 -5.31 19.58
C GLU A 211 1.71 -4.75 18.40
N ASN A 212 3.04 -4.83 18.47
CA ASN A 212 3.88 -4.48 17.33
C ASN A 212 3.61 -5.44 16.15
N ARG A 213 3.14 -4.88 15.04
CA ARG A 213 2.81 -5.58 13.79
C ARG A 213 3.88 -5.39 12.71
N GLY A 214 4.88 -4.57 13.01
CA GLY A 214 5.87 -4.16 12.04
C GLY A 214 5.35 -3.12 11.05
N LYS A 215 6.26 -2.57 10.26
CA LYS A 215 5.98 -1.47 9.33
C LYS A 215 4.83 -1.78 8.38
N GLY A 216 4.82 -2.99 7.78
CA GLY A 216 3.77 -3.40 6.84
C GLY A 216 2.39 -3.49 7.50
N GLY A 217 2.32 -4.00 8.73
CA GLY A 217 1.07 -4.05 9.50
C GLY A 217 0.53 -2.66 9.79
N SER A 218 1.39 -1.75 10.24
CA SER A 218 1.05 -0.36 10.54
C SER A 218 0.60 0.41 9.29
N VAL A 219 1.33 0.29 8.18
CA VAL A 219 0.95 0.94 6.90
C VAL A 219 -0.38 0.39 6.40
N THR A 220 -0.55 -0.93 6.38
CA THR A 220 -1.80 -1.57 5.95
C THR A 220 -2.98 -1.12 6.82
N HIS A 221 -2.77 -1.06 8.14
CA HIS A 221 -3.80 -0.57 9.06
C HIS A 221 -4.17 0.88 8.77
N GLY A 222 -3.20 1.79 8.63
CA GLY A 222 -3.46 3.20 8.31
C GLY A 222 -4.19 3.38 6.98
N LEU A 223 -3.76 2.68 5.92
CA LEU A 223 -4.39 2.76 4.60
C LEU A 223 -5.86 2.29 4.56
N ARG A 224 -6.31 1.47 5.52
CA ARG A 224 -7.73 1.08 5.67
C ARG A 224 -8.64 2.23 6.09
N HIS A 225 -8.08 3.30 6.62
CA HIS A 225 -8.80 4.38 7.27
C HIS A 225 -8.69 5.73 6.56
N VAL A 226 -7.95 5.79 5.46
CA VAL A 226 -7.75 7.03 4.69
C VAL A 226 -9.03 7.50 4.03
N ARG A 227 -9.22 8.84 3.99
CA ARG A 227 -10.37 9.51 3.38
C ARG A 227 -10.00 10.31 2.14
N GLY A 228 -8.70 10.42 1.84
CA GLY A 228 -8.18 11.20 0.72
C GLY A 228 -8.44 10.62 -0.66
N SER A 229 -8.43 11.47 -1.68
CA SER A 229 -8.33 11.07 -3.09
C SER A 229 -6.99 10.41 -3.39
N TYR A 230 -5.97 10.86 -2.68
CA TYR A 230 -4.63 10.27 -2.68
C TYR A 230 -4.27 9.84 -1.26
N ALA A 231 -3.70 8.64 -1.14
CA ALA A 231 -3.19 8.10 0.11
C ALA A 231 -1.68 7.94 0.00
N LEU A 232 -0.93 8.70 0.78
CA LEU A 232 0.51 8.58 0.92
C LEU A 232 0.82 7.78 2.18
N PHE A 233 1.73 6.81 2.14
CA PHE A 233 2.48 6.49 3.34
C PHE A 233 3.90 7.04 3.25
N ALA A 234 4.39 7.58 4.36
CA ALA A 234 5.72 8.16 4.49
C ALA A 234 6.37 7.66 5.77
N ASP A 235 7.69 7.44 5.74
CA ASP A 235 8.46 7.12 6.94
C ASP A 235 8.45 8.30 7.92
N ALA A 236 8.39 8.01 9.21
CA ALA A 236 8.33 9.01 10.27
C ALA A 236 9.71 9.58 10.65
N ASP A 237 10.77 9.22 9.92
CA ASP A 237 12.16 9.60 10.23
C ASP A 237 12.67 10.83 9.46
N GLY A 238 11.84 11.38 8.55
CA GLY A 238 12.17 12.56 7.76
C GLY A 238 13.22 12.34 6.66
N ALA A 239 13.58 11.10 6.35
CA ALA A 239 14.60 10.81 5.33
C ALA A 239 14.21 11.26 3.92
N SER A 240 12.93 11.21 3.57
CA SER A 240 12.38 11.65 2.29
C SER A 240 11.89 13.09 2.41
N LYS A 241 12.30 13.97 1.49
CA LYS A 241 11.83 15.35 1.44
C LYS A 241 10.32 15.38 1.17
N PHE A 242 9.55 15.93 2.10
CA PHE A 242 8.09 15.83 2.05
C PHE A 242 7.47 16.59 0.86
N SER A 243 8.09 17.67 0.41
CA SER A 243 7.62 18.44 -0.77
C SER A 243 7.63 17.64 -2.08
N ASP A 244 8.34 16.51 -2.14
CA ASP A 244 8.31 15.59 -3.28
C ASP A 244 6.97 14.85 -3.43
N LEU A 245 6.04 15.00 -2.48
CA LEU A 245 4.65 14.56 -2.61
C LEU A 245 3.99 15.11 -3.88
N GLY A 246 4.27 16.36 -4.26
CA GLY A 246 3.76 16.93 -5.51
C GLY A 246 4.20 16.15 -6.73
N LYS A 247 5.48 15.76 -6.80
CA LYS A 247 6.02 14.91 -7.88
C LYS A 247 5.36 13.52 -7.90
N LEU A 248 5.06 12.95 -6.71
CA LEU A 248 4.38 11.65 -6.65
C LEU A 248 2.93 11.75 -7.15
N ILE A 249 2.21 12.82 -6.83
CA ILE A 249 0.85 13.04 -7.35
C ILE A 249 0.89 13.15 -8.88
N GLU A 250 1.77 13.99 -9.44
CA GLU A 250 1.95 14.11 -10.89
C GLU A 250 2.28 12.75 -11.54
N GLY A 251 3.25 12.02 -11.00
CA GLY A 251 3.62 10.69 -11.51
C GLY A 251 2.48 9.67 -11.38
N CYS A 252 1.68 9.73 -10.33
CA CYS A 252 0.49 8.88 -10.18
C CYS A 252 -0.56 9.21 -11.25
N GLU A 253 -0.83 10.49 -11.51
CA GLU A 253 -1.79 10.96 -12.51
C GLU A 253 -1.37 10.58 -13.94
N GLU A 254 -0.07 10.55 -14.24
CA GLU A 254 0.45 10.13 -15.54
C GLU A 254 0.16 8.65 -15.84
N VAL A 255 0.07 7.81 -14.80
CA VAL A 255 -0.09 6.36 -14.97
C VAL A 255 -1.50 5.85 -14.64
N VAL A 256 -2.42 6.70 -14.16
CA VAL A 256 -3.79 6.25 -13.87
C VAL A 256 -4.45 5.63 -15.10
N ASP A 257 -5.18 4.55 -14.86
CA ASP A 257 -5.96 3.87 -15.90
C ASP A 257 -7.39 4.44 -16.05
N GLY A 258 -8.20 3.80 -16.88
CA GLY A 258 -9.59 4.22 -17.12
C GLY A 258 -10.50 4.18 -15.88
N ALA A 259 -10.09 3.52 -14.80
CA ALA A 259 -10.78 3.49 -13.51
C ALA A 259 -10.12 4.39 -12.46
N TYR A 260 -9.20 5.28 -12.84
CA TYR A 260 -8.41 6.16 -11.96
C TYR A 260 -7.50 5.41 -10.97
N ARG A 261 -7.08 4.17 -11.30
CA ARG A 261 -6.16 3.42 -10.48
C ARG A 261 -4.73 3.73 -10.89
N GLY A 262 -3.92 4.20 -9.98
CA GLY A 262 -2.51 4.50 -10.17
C GLY A 262 -1.75 4.42 -8.85
N VAL A 263 -0.45 4.15 -8.93
CA VAL A 263 0.48 4.15 -7.80
C VAL A 263 1.72 4.92 -8.21
N ALA A 264 2.28 5.72 -7.31
CA ALA A 264 3.59 6.33 -7.47
C ALA A 264 4.48 5.99 -6.30
N ILE A 265 5.74 5.67 -6.57
CA ILE A 265 6.74 5.38 -5.54
C ILE A 265 7.92 6.31 -5.68
N GLY A 266 8.41 6.81 -4.56
CA GLY A 266 9.68 7.51 -4.50
C GLY A 266 10.84 6.58 -4.82
N SER A 267 11.85 7.08 -5.52
CA SER A 267 13.03 6.31 -5.88
C SER A 267 14.31 7.07 -5.57
N ARG A 268 15.21 6.37 -4.89
CA ARG A 268 16.57 6.80 -4.57
C ARG A 268 17.59 6.27 -5.57
N ALA A 269 17.14 5.59 -6.64
CA ALA A 269 18.01 4.90 -7.58
C ALA A 269 19.01 5.85 -8.29
N HIS A 270 18.63 7.11 -8.49
CA HIS A 270 19.49 8.14 -9.08
C HIS A 270 20.61 8.63 -8.13
N LEU A 271 20.45 8.40 -6.80
CA LEU A 271 21.43 8.79 -5.79
C LEU A 271 22.54 7.73 -5.61
N VAL A 272 22.41 6.57 -6.24
CA VAL A 272 23.41 5.49 -6.14
C VAL A 272 24.73 5.96 -6.76
N GLY A 273 25.77 6.10 -5.92
CA GLY A 273 27.10 6.62 -6.32
C GLY A 273 27.30 8.10 -6.08
N SER A 274 26.32 8.85 -5.57
CA SER A 274 26.46 10.24 -5.11
C SER A 274 26.99 10.33 -3.68
N GLU A 275 27.49 11.51 -3.27
CA GLU A 275 27.93 11.76 -1.88
C GLU A 275 26.79 11.69 -0.87
N ALA A 276 25.54 11.85 -1.32
CA ALA A 276 24.34 11.74 -0.48
C ALA A 276 24.11 10.32 0.09
N VAL A 277 24.77 9.32 -0.50
CA VAL A 277 24.74 7.94 0.00
C VAL A 277 26.11 7.65 0.64
N VAL A 278 26.14 7.60 1.96
CA VAL A 278 27.35 7.24 2.75
C VAL A 278 28.07 6.03 2.11
N LYS A 279 29.42 6.04 2.11
CA LYS A 279 30.26 4.94 1.61
C LYS A 279 29.76 3.59 2.16
N ARG A 280 28.90 2.95 1.41
CA ARG A 280 28.33 1.64 1.81
C ARG A 280 29.43 0.60 1.82
N SER A 281 29.44 -0.27 2.84
CA SER A 281 30.39 -1.38 2.89
C SER A 281 30.21 -2.30 1.67
N ALA A 282 31.30 -2.94 1.21
CA ALA A 282 31.26 -3.90 0.10
C ALA A 282 30.21 -5.00 0.33
N LEU A 283 30.05 -5.43 1.59
CA LEU A 283 29.05 -6.42 2.00
C LEU A 283 27.61 -5.90 1.75
N ARG A 284 27.31 -4.65 2.13
CA ARG A 284 25.98 -4.05 1.92
C ARG A 284 25.65 -3.96 0.41
N ASN A 285 26.64 -3.59 -0.41
CA ASN A 285 26.48 -3.56 -1.87
C ASN A 285 26.27 -4.97 -2.46
N PHE A 286 26.97 -5.97 -1.97
CA PHE A 286 26.78 -7.36 -2.38
C PHE A 286 25.37 -7.86 -2.01
N LEU A 287 24.94 -7.67 -0.77
CA LEU A 287 23.61 -8.07 -0.32
C LEU A 287 22.49 -7.35 -1.12
N MET A 288 22.67 -6.08 -1.41
CA MET A 288 21.72 -5.32 -2.22
C MET A 288 21.60 -5.87 -3.66
N ARG A 289 22.73 -6.19 -4.31
CA ARG A 289 22.73 -6.80 -5.66
C ARG A 289 22.12 -8.18 -5.66
N SER A 290 22.46 -9.01 -4.65
CA SER A 290 21.89 -10.35 -4.48
C SER A 290 20.38 -10.29 -4.27
N PHE A 291 19.91 -9.36 -3.43
CA PHE A 291 18.48 -9.16 -3.20
C PHE A 291 17.75 -8.71 -4.48
N HIS A 292 18.36 -7.80 -5.25
CA HIS A 292 17.79 -7.38 -6.53
C HIS A 292 17.71 -8.52 -7.56
N LEU A 293 18.68 -9.41 -7.59
CA LEU A 293 18.60 -10.62 -8.40
C LEU A 293 17.45 -11.54 -7.96
N ILE A 294 17.29 -11.73 -6.64
CA ILE A 294 16.18 -12.51 -6.08
C ILE A 294 14.83 -11.87 -6.45
N LEU A 295 14.72 -10.54 -6.35
CA LEU A 295 13.54 -9.80 -6.79
C LEU A 295 13.23 -10.09 -8.26
N THR A 296 14.23 -9.99 -9.13
CA THR A 296 14.04 -10.21 -10.57
C THR A 296 13.51 -11.62 -10.89
N ILE A 297 13.92 -12.62 -10.12
CA ILE A 297 13.48 -14.01 -10.32
C ILE A 297 12.10 -14.27 -9.70
N LEU A 298 11.85 -13.74 -8.50
CA LEU A 298 10.69 -14.08 -7.70
C LEU A 298 9.49 -13.13 -7.86
N THR A 299 9.67 -11.94 -8.46
CA THR A 299 8.56 -11.02 -8.68
C THR A 299 8.06 -11.00 -10.12
N PRO A 300 6.81 -10.60 -10.36
CA PRO A 300 6.30 -10.42 -11.71
C PRO A 300 7.05 -9.33 -12.49
N PRO A 301 6.97 -9.31 -13.85
CA PRO A 301 7.83 -8.48 -14.70
C PRO A 301 7.74 -6.96 -14.48
N ALA A 302 6.56 -6.41 -14.15
CA ALA A 302 6.44 -4.98 -13.90
C ALA A 302 7.07 -4.60 -12.56
N THR A 303 6.82 -5.39 -11.51
CA THR A 303 7.42 -5.21 -10.18
C THR A 303 8.94 -5.35 -10.22
N SER A 304 9.48 -6.32 -10.97
CA SER A 304 10.94 -6.56 -11.06
C SER A 304 11.71 -5.43 -11.75
N ARG A 305 11.05 -4.60 -12.56
CA ARG A 305 11.67 -3.45 -13.24
C ARG A 305 11.83 -2.23 -12.35
N ILE A 306 11.13 -2.19 -11.22
CA ILE A 306 11.21 -1.08 -10.28
C ILE A 306 12.56 -1.15 -9.56
N ARG A 307 13.31 -0.06 -9.61
CA ARG A 307 14.67 0.01 -9.06
C ARG A 307 14.69 0.15 -7.54
N ASP A 308 13.73 0.89 -6.99
CA ASP A 308 13.64 1.13 -5.54
C ASP A 308 12.26 0.72 -4.99
N THR A 309 12.07 -0.59 -4.83
CA THR A 309 10.81 -1.16 -4.31
C THR A 309 10.56 -0.84 -2.83
N GLN A 310 11.59 -0.46 -2.08
CA GLN A 310 11.54 -0.33 -0.62
C GLN A 310 11.62 1.13 -0.12
N CYS A 311 11.45 2.11 -0.99
CA CYS A 311 11.35 3.49 -0.57
C CYS A 311 10.09 3.69 0.29
N GLY A 312 10.25 4.25 1.48
CA GLY A 312 9.14 4.52 2.41
C GLY A 312 8.38 5.81 2.08
N PHE A 313 8.17 6.08 0.78
CA PHE A 313 7.41 7.23 0.29
C PHE A 313 6.60 6.79 -0.93
N LYS A 314 5.35 6.33 -0.69
CA LYS A 314 4.49 5.73 -1.72
C LYS A 314 3.08 6.30 -1.70
N LEU A 315 2.61 6.68 -2.86
CA LEU A 315 1.30 7.28 -3.09
C LEU A 315 0.40 6.32 -3.88
N PHE A 316 -0.84 6.25 -3.45
CA PHE A 316 -1.90 5.47 -4.08
C PHE A 316 -3.06 6.39 -4.42
N SER A 317 -3.60 6.29 -5.63
CA SER A 317 -4.93 6.83 -5.88
C SER A 317 -5.97 6.09 -5.03
N ARG A 318 -7.04 6.75 -4.64
CA ARG A 318 -8.12 6.13 -3.84
C ARG A 318 -8.67 4.87 -4.51
N ALA A 319 -8.82 4.89 -5.84
CA ALA A 319 -9.30 3.77 -6.62
C ALA A 319 -8.35 2.56 -6.66
N ALA A 320 -7.07 2.73 -6.35
CA ALA A 320 -6.10 1.63 -6.27
C ALA A 320 -6.22 0.83 -4.96
N LEU A 321 -6.65 1.48 -3.86
CA LEU A 321 -6.65 0.89 -2.51
C LEU A 321 -7.44 -0.42 -2.40
N PRO A 322 -8.67 -0.55 -2.94
CA PRO A 322 -9.46 -1.79 -2.84
C PRO A 322 -8.82 -2.99 -3.54
N HIS A 323 -7.88 -2.74 -4.43
CA HIS A 323 -7.16 -3.79 -5.16
C HIS A 323 -5.86 -4.22 -4.47
N ILE A 324 -5.42 -3.49 -3.45
CA ILE A 324 -4.15 -3.72 -2.75
C ILE A 324 -4.40 -4.03 -1.29
N VAL A 325 -4.94 -3.08 -0.53
CA VAL A 325 -5.01 -3.12 0.94
C VAL A 325 -5.73 -4.36 1.51
N PRO A 326 -6.90 -4.80 0.99
CA PRO A 326 -7.61 -5.96 1.53
C PRO A 326 -6.90 -7.30 1.31
N TYR A 327 -5.88 -7.33 0.45
CA TYR A 327 -5.17 -8.55 0.04
C TYR A 327 -3.73 -8.61 0.57
N MET A 328 -3.35 -7.66 1.42
CA MET A 328 -2.04 -7.64 2.08
C MET A 328 -1.95 -8.74 3.14
N HIS A 329 -0.84 -9.47 3.15
CA HIS A 329 -0.54 -10.55 4.11
C HIS A 329 0.73 -10.26 4.91
N ALA A 330 1.69 -9.56 4.30
CA ALA A 330 2.98 -9.29 4.90
C ALA A 330 2.92 -8.10 5.86
N GLU A 331 3.16 -8.33 7.14
CA GLU A 331 3.28 -7.28 8.16
C GLU A 331 4.73 -6.77 8.34
N GLY A 332 5.74 -7.57 7.93
CA GLY A 332 7.17 -7.24 7.97
C GLY A 332 7.68 -6.52 6.72
N TRP A 333 9.01 -6.46 6.55
CA TRP A 333 9.71 -5.67 5.53
C TRP A 333 9.38 -5.97 4.06
N ILE A 334 8.78 -7.12 3.74
CA ILE A 334 8.44 -7.47 2.35
C ILE A 334 7.10 -6.91 1.90
N PHE A 335 6.36 -6.23 2.77
CA PHE A 335 5.05 -5.66 2.45
C PHE A 335 5.10 -4.71 1.25
N ASP A 336 6.18 -3.95 1.11
CA ASP A 336 6.44 -3.06 -0.02
C ASP A 336 6.35 -3.77 -1.36
N ILE A 337 6.97 -4.96 -1.43
CA ILE A 337 6.99 -5.79 -2.63
C ILE A 337 5.62 -6.41 -2.87
N GLU A 338 4.94 -6.86 -1.80
CA GLU A 338 3.59 -7.41 -1.91
C GLU A 338 2.61 -6.37 -2.45
N MET A 339 2.68 -5.11 -2.01
CA MET A 339 1.86 -4.02 -2.54
C MET A 339 2.03 -3.87 -4.06
N LEU A 340 3.26 -3.92 -4.56
CA LEU A 340 3.56 -3.79 -5.99
C LEU A 340 3.08 -5.01 -6.78
N MET A 341 3.28 -6.22 -6.26
CA MET A 341 2.76 -7.44 -6.87
C MET A 341 1.23 -7.45 -6.92
N LEU A 342 0.57 -6.93 -5.88
CA LEU A 342 -0.88 -6.78 -5.84
C LEU A 342 -1.37 -5.72 -6.84
N ALA A 343 -0.65 -4.62 -7.00
CA ALA A 343 -0.94 -3.62 -8.03
C ALA A 343 -0.83 -4.24 -9.44
N GLU A 344 0.29 -4.92 -9.73
CA GLU A 344 0.52 -5.55 -11.04
C GLU A 344 -0.53 -6.63 -11.37
N SER A 345 -0.95 -7.42 -10.37
CA SER A 345 -1.93 -8.49 -10.53
C SER A 345 -3.39 -8.04 -10.36
N ALA A 346 -3.66 -6.73 -10.26
CA ALA A 346 -5.02 -6.21 -10.16
C ALA A 346 -5.85 -6.59 -11.40
N PRO A 347 -7.18 -6.81 -11.26
CA PRO A 347 -8.04 -7.13 -12.39
C PRO A 347 -7.92 -6.09 -13.51
N ALA A 348 -7.95 -6.57 -14.78
CA ALA A 348 -7.93 -5.69 -15.93
C ALA A 348 -9.21 -4.82 -15.98
N VAL A 349 -9.04 -3.57 -16.42
CA VAL A 349 -10.18 -2.68 -16.70
C VAL A 349 -10.26 -2.37 -18.19
N PRO A 350 -11.48 -2.19 -18.74
CA PRO A 350 -11.66 -1.86 -20.14
C PRO A 350 -11.10 -0.44 -20.42
N VAL A 351 -10.47 -0.29 -21.57
CA VAL A 351 -10.07 1.00 -22.14
C VAL A 351 -11.13 1.42 -23.14
N LEU A 352 -11.71 2.61 -22.96
CA LEU A 352 -12.72 3.16 -23.85
C LEU A 352 -12.11 4.07 -24.90
N GLY A 353 -12.60 3.94 -26.12
CA GLY A 353 -12.39 4.93 -27.18
C GLY A 353 -13.25 6.17 -27.00
N PHE A 354 -13.02 7.18 -27.83
CA PHE A 354 -13.77 8.45 -27.81
C PHE A 354 -15.30 8.28 -28.00
N ASN A 355 -15.72 7.21 -28.65
CA ASN A 355 -17.14 6.86 -28.87
C ASN A 355 -17.74 6.00 -27.74
N GLY A 356 -16.99 5.74 -26.67
CA GLY A 356 -17.41 4.87 -25.58
C GLY A 356 -17.29 3.36 -25.85
N ALA A 357 -16.83 2.96 -27.02
CA ALA A 357 -16.59 1.55 -27.33
C ALA A 357 -15.34 1.03 -26.61
N VAL A 358 -15.37 -0.22 -26.18
CA VAL A 358 -14.19 -0.89 -25.61
C VAL A 358 -13.18 -1.14 -26.70
N ILE A 359 -12.01 -0.50 -26.63
CA ILE A 359 -10.92 -0.63 -27.61
C ILE A 359 -9.75 -1.49 -27.11
N GLY A 360 -9.80 -1.92 -25.85
CA GLY A 360 -8.78 -2.75 -25.24
C GLY A 360 -9.01 -2.96 -23.75
N SER A 361 -8.00 -3.50 -23.06
CA SER A 361 -7.99 -3.62 -21.60
C SER A 361 -6.63 -3.18 -21.05
N SER A 362 -6.65 -2.52 -19.87
CA SER A 362 -5.45 -2.18 -19.09
C SER A 362 -5.23 -3.24 -18.03
N PRO A 363 -4.23 -4.12 -18.17
CA PRO A 363 -3.93 -5.13 -17.17
C PRO A 363 -3.22 -4.52 -15.98
N GLY A 364 -3.65 -4.87 -14.77
CA GLY A 364 -3.02 -4.40 -13.54
C GLY A 364 -3.16 -2.91 -13.29
N ILE A 365 -2.55 -2.46 -12.21
CA ILE A 365 -2.38 -1.04 -11.87
C ILE A 365 -0.95 -0.64 -12.19
N LYS A 366 -0.78 0.43 -12.93
CA LYS A 366 0.54 0.93 -13.28
C LYS A 366 1.18 1.65 -12.10
N VAL A 367 2.51 1.53 -12.02
CA VAL A 367 3.32 2.15 -10.98
C VAL A 367 4.31 3.12 -11.64
N ALA A 368 4.30 4.38 -11.22
CA ALA A 368 5.31 5.37 -11.57
C ALA A 368 6.45 5.33 -10.55
N GLU A 369 7.68 5.26 -11.02
CA GLU A 369 8.88 5.40 -10.19
C GLU A 369 9.40 6.82 -10.30
N VAL A 370 9.31 7.60 -9.22
CA VAL A 370 9.54 9.04 -9.18
C VAL A 370 10.83 9.35 -8.42
N PRO A 371 11.83 9.99 -9.02
CA PRO A 371 13.02 10.43 -8.30
C PRO A 371 12.66 11.42 -7.18
N ILE A 372 13.13 11.15 -5.96
CA ILE A 372 12.91 12.01 -4.80
C ILE A 372 14.22 12.44 -4.16
N ASP A 373 14.20 13.59 -3.49
CA ASP A 373 15.27 14.04 -2.63
C ASP A 373 15.25 13.21 -1.33
N TRP A 374 16.36 12.59 -1.00
CA TRP A 374 16.48 11.71 0.14
C TRP A 374 17.84 11.89 0.84
N HIS A 375 17.84 11.84 2.15
CA HIS A 375 19.06 11.88 2.96
C HIS A 375 19.05 10.77 4.01
N GLU A 376 20.24 10.30 4.37
CA GLU A 376 20.35 9.25 5.39
C GLU A 376 20.18 9.85 6.78
N VAL A 377 19.21 9.35 7.54
CA VAL A 377 18.97 9.72 8.94
C VAL A 377 19.52 8.64 9.85
N SER A 378 20.21 9.05 10.93
CA SER A 378 20.74 8.16 11.94
C SER A 378 19.61 7.47 12.73
N GLY A 379 19.90 6.29 13.31
CA GLY A 379 18.92 5.56 14.13
C GLY A 379 18.11 4.51 13.37
N SER A 380 18.59 4.03 12.23
CA SER A 380 17.97 2.90 11.52
C SER A 380 17.93 1.65 12.42
N LYS A 381 16.74 1.06 12.56
CA LYS A 381 16.49 -0.15 13.36
C LYS A 381 16.76 -1.44 12.57
N LEU A 382 17.31 -1.35 11.36
CA LEU A 382 17.50 -2.44 10.42
C LEU A 382 18.79 -3.20 10.70
N ASN A 383 18.68 -4.50 11.02
CA ASN A 383 19.84 -5.41 11.04
C ASN A 383 20.10 -5.93 9.62
N VAL A 384 21.11 -5.35 8.95
CA VAL A 384 21.35 -5.55 7.51
C VAL A 384 21.39 -7.01 7.11
N ILE A 385 22.10 -7.88 7.86
CA ILE A 385 22.28 -9.30 7.49
C ILE A 385 20.99 -10.08 7.81
N GLN A 386 20.52 -10.00 9.05
CA GLN A 386 19.37 -10.79 9.51
C GLN A 386 18.10 -10.42 8.74
N ASP A 387 17.86 -9.13 8.53
CA ASP A 387 16.68 -8.68 7.83
C ASP A 387 16.75 -8.99 6.33
N SER A 388 17.95 -8.93 5.70
CA SER A 388 18.10 -9.35 4.31
C SER A 388 17.76 -10.83 4.10
N ILE A 389 18.16 -11.70 5.03
CA ILE A 389 17.83 -13.14 4.97
C ILE A 389 16.33 -13.33 5.16
N LYS A 390 15.73 -12.68 6.18
CA LYS A 390 14.28 -12.74 6.42
C LYS A 390 13.48 -12.25 5.22
N MET A 391 13.95 -11.18 4.57
CA MET A 391 13.29 -10.62 3.38
C MET A 391 13.38 -11.57 2.19
N ALA A 392 14.52 -12.19 1.94
CA ALA A 392 14.70 -13.16 0.85
C ALA A 392 13.80 -14.40 1.06
N LEU A 393 13.80 -14.98 2.27
CA LEU A 393 12.91 -16.09 2.63
C LEU A 393 11.44 -15.69 2.56
N GLY A 394 11.10 -14.53 3.12
CA GLY A 394 9.74 -13.98 3.07
C GLY A 394 9.23 -13.80 1.64
N LEU A 395 10.08 -13.30 0.73
CA LEU A 395 9.73 -13.14 -0.68
C LEU A 395 9.51 -14.51 -1.37
N ALA A 396 10.35 -15.51 -1.06
CA ALA A 396 10.16 -16.85 -1.60
C ALA A 396 8.84 -17.48 -1.12
N VAL A 397 8.52 -17.35 0.17
CA VAL A 397 7.24 -17.80 0.74
C VAL A 397 6.06 -17.05 0.13
N LEU A 398 6.16 -15.73 0.01
CA LEU A 398 5.14 -14.89 -0.63
C LEU A 398 4.86 -15.35 -2.06
N ARG A 399 5.91 -15.48 -2.87
CA ARG A 399 5.79 -15.93 -4.26
C ARG A 399 5.18 -17.33 -4.38
N ALA A 400 5.69 -18.28 -3.61
CA ALA A 400 5.18 -19.65 -3.59
C ALA A 400 3.70 -19.68 -3.16
N SER A 401 3.32 -18.90 -2.16
CA SER A 401 1.94 -18.80 -1.66
C SER A 401 0.96 -18.28 -2.72
N TRP A 402 1.36 -17.28 -3.51
CA TRP A 402 0.57 -16.80 -4.64
C TRP A 402 0.52 -17.80 -5.80
N MET A 403 1.64 -18.42 -6.16
CA MET A 403 1.71 -19.40 -7.26
C MET A 403 0.90 -20.66 -6.96
N MET A 404 0.96 -21.16 -5.73
CA MET A 404 0.26 -22.36 -5.32
C MET A 404 -1.21 -22.09 -4.88
N GLY A 405 -1.65 -20.83 -4.85
CA GLY A 405 -3.02 -20.45 -4.52
C GLY A 405 -3.34 -20.54 -3.02
N VAL A 406 -2.33 -20.51 -2.15
CA VAL A 406 -2.47 -20.29 -0.70
C VAL A 406 -3.04 -18.90 -0.46
N TYR A 407 -2.44 -17.89 -1.11
CA TYR A 407 -3.00 -16.54 -1.19
C TYR A 407 -3.87 -16.40 -2.43
N ARG A 408 -5.03 -15.81 -2.26
CA ARG A 408 -6.01 -15.59 -3.33
C ARG A 408 -6.68 -14.24 -3.15
N ARG A 409 -7.05 -13.59 -4.26
CA ARG A 409 -7.92 -12.40 -4.26
C ARG A 409 -9.39 -12.79 -4.00
N ARG A 410 -9.65 -13.62 -2.99
CA ARG A 410 -10.99 -13.93 -2.54
C ARG A 410 -11.21 -13.24 -1.21
N LEU A 411 -12.25 -12.45 -1.13
CA LEU A 411 -12.76 -11.90 0.12
C LEU A 411 -13.64 -13.00 0.73
N THR A 412 -13.14 -13.65 1.76
CA THR A 412 -13.91 -14.64 2.54
C THR A 412 -14.83 -13.92 3.51
#